data_ae5fba79d3f9dfd9637dc3a5413c5772
#
_entry.id   ae5fba79d3f9dfd9637dc3a5413c5772
#
_cell.length_a   1.000
_cell.length_b   1.000
_cell.length_c   1.000
_cell.angle_alpha   90.00
_cell.angle_beta   90.00
_cell.angle_gamma   90.00
#
_symmetry.space_group_name_H-M   'P 1'
#
loop_
_entity.id
_entity.type
_entity.pdbx_description
1 polymer ?
#
loop_
_entity_poly.entity_id
_entity_poly.type
_entity_poly.pdbx_seq_one_letter_code
_entity_poly.pdbx_strand_id
1 'polypeptide(L)'
;MAQKFAPSLMGMDFMNVQEQIEGLNPYAYYYHIDIIDWHYAKNMCVSPQFIGQLRQITDLPLDVHIMVKDMGLDMIEAVIDAGADIVSLPEEELGQNVFKYISYIRERGRKVGIVLGPTATLEDTKYYLDQVDLLTFMGVTPGFAKQKLIEPVLDKIREAHRIREEKGYTFETQIDGGCNR
;
A
#
# COMPACT_ATOMS: atom_id res chain seq x y z
N MET A 1 -16.43 -13.63 -3.07
CA MET A 1 -15.83 -13.13 -1.83
C MET A 1 -16.47 -11.80 -1.48
N ALA A 2 -16.67 -11.49 -0.17
CA ALA A 2 -17.13 -10.16 0.23
C ALA A 2 -16.05 -9.12 -0.10
N GLN A 3 -16.47 -7.97 -0.57
CA GLN A 3 -15.57 -6.85 -0.86
C GLN A 3 -15.05 -6.28 0.46
N LYS A 4 -13.74 -6.12 0.57
CA LYS A 4 -13.06 -5.51 1.71
C LYS A 4 -12.86 -4.02 1.43
N PHE A 5 -12.98 -3.20 2.44
CA PHE A 5 -12.85 -1.75 2.32
C PHE A 5 -11.66 -1.27 3.15
N ALA A 6 -10.73 -0.59 2.49
CA ALA A 6 -9.54 0.01 3.10
C ALA A 6 -9.54 1.54 2.86
N PRO A 7 -10.08 2.33 3.80
CA PRO A 7 -10.06 3.78 3.65
C PRO A 7 -8.62 4.31 3.56
N SER A 8 -8.32 5.13 2.53
CA SER A 8 -7.05 5.86 2.46
C SER A 8 -7.13 7.15 3.27
N LEU A 9 -6.10 7.38 4.08
CA LEU A 9 -6.00 8.60 4.88
C LEU A 9 -5.75 9.86 4.04
N MET A 10 -5.26 9.72 2.82
CA MET A 10 -5.08 10.84 1.90
C MET A 10 -6.40 11.60 1.61
N GLY A 11 -7.54 10.93 1.75
CA GLY A 11 -8.87 11.52 1.56
C GLY A 11 -9.47 12.16 2.82
N MET A 12 -8.81 12.05 3.98
CA MET A 12 -9.34 12.50 5.27
C MET A 12 -9.05 13.97 5.56
N ASP A 13 -9.84 14.56 6.45
CA ASP A 13 -9.53 15.83 7.08
C ASP A 13 -8.54 15.61 8.22
N PHE A 14 -7.29 16.00 8.03
CA PHE A 14 -6.23 15.84 9.02
C PHE A 14 -6.45 16.59 10.34
N MET A 15 -7.34 17.58 10.36
CA MET A 15 -7.70 18.28 11.58
C MET A 15 -8.72 17.52 12.44
N ASN A 16 -9.38 16.49 11.88
CA ASN A 16 -10.41 15.69 12.52
C ASN A 16 -10.19 14.18 12.31
N VAL A 17 -8.91 13.74 12.23
CA VAL A 17 -8.56 12.34 11.91
C VAL A 17 -9.15 11.38 12.92
N GLN A 18 -9.07 11.67 14.22
CA GLN A 18 -9.54 10.76 15.26
C GLN A 18 -11.02 10.44 15.10
N GLU A 19 -11.87 11.44 14.97
CA GLU A 19 -13.33 11.25 14.81
C GLU A 19 -13.66 10.43 13.56
N GLN A 20 -12.95 10.69 12.46
CA GLN A 20 -13.14 9.94 11.20
C GLN A 20 -12.71 8.48 11.33
N ILE A 21 -11.58 8.20 11.97
CA ILE A 21 -11.09 6.83 12.22
C ILE A 21 -12.08 6.09 13.13
N GLU A 22 -12.50 6.67 14.25
CA GLU A 22 -13.47 6.07 15.16
C GLU A 22 -14.80 5.75 14.45
N GLY A 23 -15.26 6.65 13.57
CA GLY A 23 -16.45 6.45 12.76
C GLY A 23 -16.32 5.37 11.68
N LEU A 24 -15.11 5.15 11.15
CA LEU A 24 -14.85 4.17 10.09
C LEU A 24 -14.44 2.79 10.62
N ASN A 25 -13.94 2.69 11.84
CA ASN A 25 -13.48 1.43 12.44
C ASN A 25 -14.49 0.25 12.29
N PRO A 26 -15.83 0.43 12.43
CA PRO A 26 -16.77 -0.65 12.25
C PRO A 26 -16.89 -1.19 10.81
N TYR A 27 -16.42 -0.44 9.82
CA TYR A 27 -16.60 -0.72 8.39
C TYR A 27 -15.29 -1.03 7.67
N ALA A 28 -14.16 -0.55 8.20
CA ALA A 28 -12.84 -0.73 7.61
C ALA A 28 -12.32 -2.15 7.87
N TYR A 29 -11.63 -2.70 6.87
CA TYR A 29 -10.88 -3.95 7.02
C TYR A 29 -9.45 -3.68 7.50
N TYR A 30 -8.83 -2.63 7.00
CA TYR A 30 -7.58 -2.00 7.43
C TYR A 30 -7.54 -0.56 6.91
N TYR A 31 -6.58 0.24 7.35
CA TYR A 31 -6.37 1.59 6.82
C TYR A 31 -5.19 1.62 5.86
N HIS A 32 -5.35 2.33 4.74
CA HIS A 32 -4.29 2.60 3.78
C HIS A 32 -3.68 3.97 4.06
N ILE A 33 -2.35 4.02 4.18
CA ILE A 33 -1.63 5.20 4.62
C ILE A 33 -0.52 5.51 3.61
N ASP A 34 -0.61 6.66 2.97
CA ASP A 34 0.34 7.10 1.96
C ASP A 34 1.41 8.01 2.58
N ILE A 35 2.64 7.53 2.66
CA ILE A 35 3.81 8.40 2.91
C ILE A 35 4.34 8.85 1.56
N ILE A 36 4.34 10.16 1.33
CA ILE A 36 4.78 10.74 0.05
C ILE A 36 5.85 11.80 0.33
N ASP A 37 6.98 11.69 -0.36
CA ASP A 37 7.96 12.75 -0.42
C ASP A 37 7.85 13.56 -1.73
N TRP A 38 8.39 14.79 -1.71
CA TRP A 38 8.34 15.71 -2.84
C TRP A 38 9.15 15.22 -4.06
N HIS A 39 10.00 14.21 -3.89
CA HIS A 39 10.83 13.66 -4.95
C HIS A 39 10.10 12.57 -5.73
N TYR A 40 9.34 11.73 -5.05
CA TYR A 40 8.52 10.70 -5.66
C TYR A 40 7.32 11.29 -6.42
N ALA A 41 6.55 12.17 -5.77
CA ALA A 41 5.45 12.92 -6.38
C ALA A 41 5.47 14.36 -5.87
N LYS A 42 4.89 15.31 -6.64
CA LYS A 42 4.89 16.74 -6.24
C LYS A 42 3.82 17.03 -5.20
N ASN A 43 3.84 16.22 -4.16
CA ASN A 43 3.01 16.31 -2.97
C ASN A 43 3.82 15.83 -1.75
N MET A 44 3.31 16.10 -0.57
CA MET A 44 3.81 15.53 0.69
C MET A 44 2.61 15.03 1.49
N CYS A 45 2.72 13.84 2.04
CA CYS A 45 1.74 13.29 2.93
C CYS A 45 2.41 12.90 4.26
N VAL A 46 1.76 12.12 5.08
CA VAL A 46 2.13 11.87 6.47
C VAL A 46 3.55 11.30 6.67
N SER A 47 3.98 11.19 7.90
CA SER A 47 5.28 10.67 8.32
C SER A 47 5.13 9.44 9.23
N PRO A 48 6.20 8.67 9.51
CA PRO A 48 6.17 7.60 10.50
C PRO A 48 5.67 8.05 11.88
N GLN A 49 5.97 9.27 12.32
CA GLN A 49 5.44 9.81 13.57
C GLN A 49 3.91 9.86 13.59
N PHE A 50 3.28 10.24 12.48
CA PHE A 50 1.82 10.26 12.37
C PHE A 50 1.24 8.84 12.48
N ILE A 51 1.89 7.83 11.87
CA ILE A 51 1.48 6.42 11.99
C ILE A 51 1.47 5.98 13.45
N GLY A 52 2.53 6.34 14.22
CA GLY A 52 2.60 6.05 15.64
C GLY A 52 1.47 6.68 16.47
N GLN A 53 0.99 7.86 16.09
CA GLN A 53 -0.19 8.47 16.69
C GLN A 53 -1.48 7.76 16.28
N LEU A 54 -1.61 7.42 15.00
CA LEU A 54 -2.76 6.69 14.48
C LEU A 54 -2.92 5.32 15.15
N ARG A 55 -1.82 4.62 15.43
CA ARG A 55 -1.81 3.33 16.14
C ARG A 55 -2.47 3.41 17.53
N GLN A 56 -2.53 4.58 18.14
CA GLN A 56 -3.18 4.79 19.45
C GLN A 56 -4.71 4.93 19.35
N ILE A 57 -5.25 5.16 18.17
CA ILE A 57 -6.69 5.38 17.93
C ILE A 57 -7.38 4.18 17.25
N THR A 58 -6.65 3.23 16.71
CA THR A 58 -7.23 2.04 16.06
C THR A 58 -6.37 0.81 16.24
N ASP A 59 -7.02 -0.34 16.47
CA ASP A 59 -6.38 -1.66 16.47
C ASP A 59 -6.44 -2.36 15.10
N LEU A 60 -7.12 -1.75 14.11
CA LEU A 60 -7.17 -2.30 12.77
C LEU A 60 -5.79 -2.28 12.11
N PRO A 61 -5.49 -3.23 11.22
CA PRO A 61 -4.21 -3.25 10.53
C PRO A 61 -3.95 -1.96 9.76
N LEU A 62 -2.68 -1.55 9.72
CA LEU A 62 -2.20 -0.38 8.99
C LEU A 62 -1.35 -0.85 7.80
N ASP A 63 -1.82 -0.61 6.60
CA ASP A 63 -1.10 -0.80 5.34
C ASP A 63 -0.41 0.52 4.98
N VAL A 64 0.91 0.55 5.06
CA VAL A 64 1.70 1.76 4.81
C VAL A 64 2.36 1.70 3.45
N HIS A 65 1.89 2.52 2.54
CA HIS A 65 2.42 2.69 1.19
C HIS A 65 3.52 3.76 1.18
N ILE A 66 4.75 3.34 0.91
CA ILE A 66 5.94 4.21 0.99
C ILE A 66 6.26 4.79 -0.39
N MET A 67 5.67 5.90 -0.75
CA MET A 67 5.97 6.66 -1.96
C MET A 67 7.13 7.64 -1.71
N VAL A 68 8.33 7.08 -1.53
CA VAL A 68 9.55 7.82 -1.22
C VAL A 68 10.63 7.46 -2.24
N LYS A 69 11.25 8.48 -2.84
CA LYS A 69 12.32 8.29 -3.80
C LYS A 69 13.61 7.83 -3.11
N ASP A 70 14.35 6.92 -3.76
CA ASP A 70 15.59 6.35 -3.23
C ASP A 70 15.42 5.75 -1.80
N MET A 71 14.30 5.05 -1.59
CA MET A 71 13.93 4.46 -0.31
C MET A 71 15.02 3.50 0.19
N GLY A 72 15.38 3.64 1.48
CA GLY A 72 16.30 2.75 2.18
C GLY A 72 15.61 1.86 3.22
N LEU A 73 16.39 0.96 3.84
CA LEU A 73 15.90 0.15 4.98
C LEU A 73 15.50 0.98 6.19
N ASP A 74 16.11 2.12 6.37
CA ASP A 74 15.81 3.08 7.45
C ASP A 74 14.37 3.58 7.41
N MET A 75 13.82 3.84 6.22
CA MET A 75 12.42 4.19 6.05
C MET A 75 11.50 3.01 6.35
N ILE A 76 11.83 1.82 5.86
CA ILE A 76 11.09 0.59 6.16
C ILE A 76 11.06 0.32 7.67
N GLU A 77 12.22 0.45 8.33
CA GLU A 77 12.33 0.31 9.78
C GLU A 77 11.47 1.33 10.52
N ALA A 78 11.56 2.60 10.14
CA ALA A 78 10.80 3.67 10.77
C ALA A 78 9.27 3.45 10.72
N VAL A 79 8.73 2.96 9.60
CA VAL A 79 7.29 2.68 9.49
C VAL A 79 6.88 1.42 10.27
N ILE A 80 7.73 0.40 10.32
CA ILE A 80 7.51 -0.80 11.13
C ILE A 80 7.47 -0.45 12.61
N ASP A 81 8.43 0.32 13.09
CA ASP A 81 8.53 0.76 14.48
C ASP A 81 7.36 1.69 14.86
N ALA A 82 6.85 2.45 13.92
CA ALA A 82 5.65 3.27 14.10
C ALA A 82 4.34 2.45 14.18
N GLY A 83 4.35 1.16 13.80
CA GLY A 83 3.20 0.28 13.93
C GLY A 83 2.54 -0.17 12.64
N ALA A 84 3.23 -0.09 11.50
CA ALA A 84 2.75 -0.69 10.25
C ALA A 84 2.59 -2.22 10.39
N ASP A 85 1.48 -2.76 9.92
CA ASP A 85 1.22 -4.20 9.84
C ASP A 85 1.54 -4.76 8.45
N ILE A 86 1.33 -3.95 7.43
CA ILE A 86 1.68 -4.22 6.04
C ILE A 86 2.57 -3.08 5.57
N VAL A 87 3.71 -3.41 4.97
CA VAL A 87 4.62 -2.43 4.36
C VAL A 87 4.54 -2.59 2.86
N SER A 88 3.92 -1.61 2.21
CA SER A 88 3.63 -1.61 0.78
C SER A 88 4.64 -0.74 0.03
N LEU A 89 5.42 -1.39 -0.83
CA LEU A 89 6.56 -0.82 -1.52
C LEU A 89 6.25 -0.62 -3.01
N PRO A 90 6.50 0.57 -3.58
CA PRO A 90 6.38 0.79 -5.02
C PRO A 90 7.37 -0.09 -5.79
N GLU A 91 6.89 -0.81 -6.77
CA GLU A 91 7.71 -1.73 -7.58
C GLU A 91 8.89 -1.00 -8.22
N GLU A 92 8.69 0.21 -8.74
CA GLU A 92 9.69 1.03 -9.40
C GLU A 92 10.84 1.50 -8.49
N GLU A 93 10.68 1.45 -7.17
CA GLU A 93 11.72 1.83 -6.19
C GLU A 93 12.49 0.63 -5.61
N LEU A 94 12.12 -0.61 -5.97
CA LEU A 94 12.72 -1.81 -5.39
C LEU A 94 14.10 -2.12 -5.97
N GLY A 95 14.24 -2.05 -7.28
CA GLY A 95 15.47 -2.37 -7.98
C GLY A 95 16.06 -3.71 -7.55
N GLN A 96 17.37 -3.76 -7.32
CA GLN A 96 18.07 -4.97 -6.87
C GLN A 96 17.87 -5.30 -5.38
N ASN A 97 17.23 -4.42 -4.62
CA ASN A 97 17.05 -4.58 -3.17
C ASN A 97 15.78 -5.33 -2.79
N VAL A 98 14.93 -5.72 -3.74
CA VAL A 98 13.61 -6.31 -3.46
C VAL A 98 13.68 -7.46 -2.46
N PHE A 99 14.55 -8.44 -2.67
CA PHE A 99 14.66 -9.59 -1.77
C PHE A 99 15.16 -9.22 -0.37
N LYS A 100 16.05 -8.22 -0.29
CA LYS A 100 16.53 -7.69 0.98
C LYS A 100 15.41 -7.01 1.77
N TYR A 101 14.56 -6.23 1.10
CA TYR A 101 13.43 -5.56 1.73
C TYR A 101 12.35 -6.58 2.17
N ILE A 102 12.01 -7.54 1.32
CA ILE A 102 11.08 -8.62 1.66
C ILE A 102 11.56 -9.39 2.91
N SER A 103 12.82 -9.84 2.92
CA SER A 103 13.41 -10.56 4.07
C SER A 103 13.33 -9.72 5.34
N TYR A 104 13.74 -8.45 5.27
CA TYR A 104 13.74 -7.55 6.42
C TYR A 104 12.33 -7.35 7.01
N ILE A 105 11.33 -7.09 6.16
CA ILE A 105 9.92 -6.91 6.59
C ILE A 105 9.41 -8.19 7.27
N ARG A 106 9.68 -9.36 6.69
CA ARG A 106 9.26 -10.66 7.23
C ARG A 106 9.96 -11.00 8.55
N GLU A 107 11.25 -10.74 8.68
CA GLU A 107 12.01 -10.93 9.93
C GLU A 107 11.46 -10.07 11.08
N ARG A 108 10.87 -8.93 10.77
CA ARG A 108 10.16 -8.05 11.72
C ARG A 108 8.70 -8.48 11.97
N GLY A 109 8.27 -9.63 11.41
CA GLY A 109 6.92 -10.16 11.60
C GLY A 109 5.82 -9.37 10.90
N ARG A 110 6.16 -8.61 9.84
CA ARG A 110 5.20 -7.79 9.09
C ARG A 110 4.89 -8.41 7.74
N LYS A 111 3.76 -8.00 7.16
CA LYS A 111 3.34 -8.41 5.81
C LYS A 111 4.01 -7.55 4.75
N VAL A 112 4.28 -8.17 3.62
CA VAL A 112 4.87 -7.52 2.45
C VAL A 112 3.78 -7.13 1.47
N GLY A 113 3.65 -5.83 1.22
CA GLY A 113 2.87 -5.28 0.12
C GLY A 113 3.77 -4.86 -1.05
N ILE A 114 3.30 -5.08 -2.27
CA ILE A 114 3.92 -4.52 -3.48
C ILE A 114 2.88 -3.70 -4.21
N VAL A 115 3.27 -2.52 -4.66
CA VAL A 115 2.40 -1.60 -5.37
C VAL A 115 2.86 -1.45 -6.81
N LEU A 116 1.97 -1.77 -7.74
CA LEU A 116 2.21 -1.61 -9.17
C LEU A 116 1.64 -0.29 -9.66
N GLY A 117 2.50 0.58 -10.15
CA GLY A 117 2.12 1.79 -10.84
C GLY A 117 1.26 1.51 -12.10
N PRO A 118 0.60 2.53 -12.67
CA PRO A 118 -0.29 2.32 -13.81
C PRO A 118 0.41 1.72 -15.05
N THR A 119 1.70 1.97 -15.19
CA THR A 119 2.52 1.51 -16.33
C THR A 119 3.32 0.23 -16.05
N ALA A 120 3.50 -0.15 -14.77
CA ALA A 120 4.19 -1.38 -14.38
C ALA A 120 3.41 -2.63 -14.81
N THR A 121 4.11 -3.74 -15.01
CA THR A 121 3.52 -5.02 -15.42
C THR A 121 3.66 -6.08 -14.32
N LEU A 122 2.85 -7.15 -14.38
CA LEU A 122 3.01 -8.28 -13.47
C LEU A 122 4.30 -9.09 -13.74
N GLU A 123 4.82 -9.00 -14.95
CA GLU A 123 6.10 -9.63 -15.30
C GLU A 123 7.26 -9.07 -14.47
N ASP A 124 7.18 -7.79 -14.07
CA ASP A 124 8.20 -7.13 -13.23
C ASP A 124 8.28 -7.76 -11.83
N THR A 125 7.21 -8.41 -11.37
CA THR A 125 7.13 -9.03 -10.04
C THR A 125 7.35 -10.54 -10.02
N LYS A 126 7.47 -11.19 -11.15
CA LYS A 126 7.40 -12.67 -11.31
C LYS A 126 8.35 -13.47 -10.43
N TYR A 127 9.50 -12.89 -10.07
CA TYR A 127 10.53 -13.59 -9.30
C TYR A 127 10.35 -13.54 -7.78
N TYR A 128 9.40 -12.74 -7.30
CA TYR A 128 9.13 -12.56 -5.86
C TYR A 128 7.64 -12.48 -5.52
N LEU A 129 6.76 -12.67 -6.51
CA LEU A 129 5.31 -12.56 -6.32
C LEU A 129 4.75 -13.63 -5.35
N ASP A 130 5.42 -14.78 -5.23
CA ASP A 130 5.12 -15.83 -4.26
C ASP A 130 5.41 -15.43 -2.81
N GLN A 131 6.16 -14.36 -2.61
CA GLN A 131 6.52 -13.80 -1.31
C GLN A 131 5.72 -12.56 -0.93
N VAL A 132 4.72 -12.20 -1.71
CA VAL A 132 3.88 -11.03 -1.49
C VAL A 132 2.61 -11.42 -0.74
N ASP A 133 2.21 -10.62 0.25
CA ASP A 133 0.97 -10.79 1.01
C ASP A 133 -0.17 -9.89 0.46
N LEU A 134 0.18 -8.71 -0.04
CA LEU A 134 -0.74 -7.74 -0.62
C LEU A 134 -0.20 -7.20 -1.95
N LEU A 135 -0.94 -7.34 -3.02
CA LEU A 135 -0.61 -6.77 -4.32
C LEU A 135 -1.58 -5.63 -4.64
N THR A 136 -1.08 -4.41 -4.60
CA THR A 136 -1.86 -3.20 -4.83
C THR A 136 -1.63 -2.68 -6.25
N PHE A 137 -2.70 -2.30 -6.91
CA PHE A 137 -2.69 -1.68 -8.23
C PHE A 137 -3.08 -0.21 -8.12
N MET A 138 -2.20 0.69 -8.54
CA MET A 138 -2.54 2.10 -8.63
C MET A 138 -3.59 2.33 -9.72
N GLY A 139 -4.80 2.66 -9.31
CA GLY A 139 -5.89 3.04 -10.21
C GLY A 139 -5.76 4.44 -10.81
N VAL A 140 -4.78 5.21 -10.35
CA VAL A 140 -4.50 6.60 -10.73
C VAL A 140 -3.00 6.84 -10.79
N THR A 141 -2.58 7.98 -11.33
CA THR A 141 -1.18 8.40 -11.16
C THR A 141 -0.90 8.71 -9.69
N PRO A 142 0.17 8.13 -9.09
CA PRO A 142 0.49 8.36 -7.69
C PRO A 142 0.65 9.83 -7.32
N GLY A 143 0.31 10.17 -6.07
CA GLY A 143 0.59 11.47 -5.48
C GLY A 143 -0.63 12.33 -5.13
N PHE A 144 -1.80 12.14 -5.75
CA PHE A 144 -2.98 12.97 -5.50
C PHE A 144 -4.26 12.15 -5.49
N ALA A 145 -5.15 12.45 -4.54
CA ALA A 145 -6.49 11.89 -4.47
C ALA A 145 -7.44 12.49 -5.53
N LYS A 146 -8.66 11.91 -5.65
CA LYS A 146 -9.78 12.39 -6.48
C LYS A 146 -9.52 12.39 -8.00
N GLN A 147 -8.59 11.58 -8.47
CA GLN A 147 -8.37 11.37 -9.91
C GLN A 147 -9.38 10.34 -10.48
N LYS A 148 -9.55 10.34 -11.80
CA LYS A 148 -10.33 9.33 -12.50
C LYS A 148 -9.55 8.04 -12.62
N LEU A 149 -10.27 6.92 -12.52
CA LEU A 149 -9.71 5.59 -12.72
C LEU A 149 -9.07 5.44 -14.11
N ILE A 150 -7.88 4.89 -14.14
CA ILE A 150 -7.19 4.43 -15.34
C ILE A 150 -7.70 3.02 -15.63
N GLU A 151 -8.77 2.91 -16.46
CA GLU A 151 -9.49 1.66 -16.70
C GLU A 151 -8.62 0.46 -17.10
N PRO A 152 -7.54 0.59 -17.94
CA PRO A 152 -6.66 -0.53 -18.25
C PRO A 152 -6.05 -1.25 -17.07
N VAL A 153 -5.97 -0.61 -15.89
CA VAL A 153 -5.48 -1.24 -14.64
C VAL A 153 -6.37 -2.44 -14.24
N LEU A 154 -7.66 -2.41 -14.57
CA LEU A 154 -8.57 -3.51 -14.28
C LEU A 154 -8.17 -4.81 -14.99
N ASP A 155 -7.54 -4.74 -16.17
CA ASP A 155 -7.05 -5.92 -16.88
C ASP A 155 -5.85 -6.54 -16.16
N LYS A 156 -4.96 -5.71 -15.57
CA LYS A 156 -3.87 -6.21 -14.74
C LYS A 156 -4.38 -6.94 -13.49
N ILE A 157 -5.45 -6.43 -12.86
CA ILE A 157 -6.07 -7.10 -11.71
C ILE A 157 -6.63 -8.48 -12.13
N ARG A 158 -7.29 -8.58 -13.28
CA ARG A 158 -7.78 -9.86 -13.80
C ARG A 158 -6.64 -10.83 -14.06
N GLU A 159 -5.56 -10.36 -14.65
CA GLU A 159 -4.35 -11.15 -14.90
C GLU A 159 -3.71 -11.64 -13.60
N ALA A 160 -3.60 -10.77 -12.58
CA ALA A 160 -3.10 -11.16 -11.27
C ALA A 160 -3.93 -12.27 -10.61
N HIS A 161 -5.27 -12.19 -10.72
CA HIS A 161 -6.14 -13.24 -10.22
C HIS A 161 -5.90 -14.57 -10.94
N ARG A 162 -5.75 -14.55 -12.28
CA ARG A 162 -5.43 -15.74 -13.07
C ARG A 162 -4.08 -16.35 -12.63
N ILE A 163 -3.03 -15.55 -12.52
CA ILE A 163 -1.70 -16.00 -12.07
C ILE A 163 -1.78 -16.58 -10.65
N ARG A 164 -2.50 -15.93 -9.74
CA ARG A 164 -2.69 -16.41 -8.37
C ARG A 164 -3.33 -17.80 -8.34
N GLU A 165 -4.37 -18.02 -9.12
CA GLU A 165 -5.05 -19.33 -9.22
C GLU A 165 -4.16 -20.38 -9.86
N GLU A 166 -3.50 -20.08 -10.98
CA GLU A 166 -2.62 -21.00 -11.71
C GLU A 166 -1.40 -21.42 -10.90
N LYS A 167 -0.85 -20.50 -10.09
CA LYS A 167 0.37 -20.74 -9.31
C LYS A 167 0.10 -21.18 -7.86
N GLY A 168 -1.15 -21.08 -7.40
CA GLY A 168 -1.50 -21.35 -6.00
C GLY A 168 -0.99 -20.29 -5.04
N TYR A 169 -0.82 -19.05 -5.49
CA TYR A 169 -0.39 -17.95 -4.63
C TYR A 169 -1.53 -17.47 -3.71
N THR A 170 -1.16 -16.84 -2.58
CA THR A 170 -2.13 -16.49 -1.53
C THR A 170 -2.28 -14.98 -1.28
N PHE A 171 -1.59 -14.15 -2.07
CA PHE A 171 -1.67 -12.70 -1.90
C PHE A 171 -3.12 -12.18 -2.04
N GLU A 172 -3.45 -11.16 -1.28
CA GLU A 172 -4.65 -10.36 -1.49
C GLU A 172 -4.41 -9.33 -2.60
N THR A 173 -5.47 -8.90 -3.27
CA THR A 173 -5.40 -7.83 -4.28
C THR A 173 -6.14 -6.60 -3.79
N GLN A 174 -5.54 -5.44 -4.00
CA GLN A 174 -6.10 -4.12 -3.71
C GLN A 174 -6.03 -3.24 -4.95
N ILE A 175 -6.98 -2.33 -5.10
CA ILE A 175 -6.87 -1.19 -5.99
C ILE A 175 -6.83 0.08 -5.15
N ASP A 176 -5.87 0.95 -5.42
CA ASP A 176 -5.74 2.25 -4.78
C ASP A 176 -5.92 3.38 -5.78
N GLY A 177 -6.80 4.31 -5.43
CA GLY A 177 -7.19 5.44 -6.27
C GLY A 177 -8.26 5.13 -7.33
N GLY A 178 -9.05 6.15 -7.67
CA GLY A 178 -10.09 6.06 -8.70
C GLY A 178 -11.35 5.30 -8.32
N CYS A 179 -11.45 4.77 -7.10
CA CYS A 179 -12.61 4.02 -6.61
C CYS A 179 -13.77 4.97 -6.26
N ASN A 180 -14.42 5.50 -7.28
CA ASN A 180 -15.61 6.36 -7.15
C ASN A 180 -16.84 5.64 -7.67
N ARG A 181 -18.02 6.13 -7.24
CA ARG A 181 -19.31 5.67 -7.78
C ARG A 181 -19.53 6.20 -9.18
#